data_662d640e7395987d22cf7eb5de02da91
#
_entry.id   662d640e7395987d22cf7eb5de02da91
#
_cell.length_a   1.000
_cell.length_b   1.000
_cell.length_c   1.000
_cell.angle_alpha   90.00
_cell.angle_beta   90.00
_cell.angle_gamma   90.00
#
_symmetry.space_group_name_H-M   'P 1'
#
loop_
_entity.id
_entity.type
_entity.pdbx_description
1 polymer ?
#
loop_
_entity_poly.entity_id
_entity_poly.type
_entity_poly.pdbx_seq_one_letter_code
_entity_poly.pdbx_strand_id
1 'polypeptide(L)'
;YGIRGVIHRLRSVFLLVDYINTGTQQSINEAIDDLTDLQELASINQYSLYWLIIRLFKLVIISYKESALWNILPPLLPDSKILFSYISVLRRFKNPIIELWPSQVKAIRLAIADDRGCVINLKTSAGKTRVAEISILQALSRYPQKKILYLAPFRSLAFEVERTLEQVFGPLGFGVTHLYGGAITSGLDLSNIENSDIIITTPEKAKALFRYDGELKQTISLYVMDEGHLIGSEPRLIKNELFYTQLKKYAKENNAKVILLSAVLPNANELALWISDDENNVIRSDWKPSLERLGILHWTGEFVNLEWKSKEKLFNLRFIVPQKLEKHLKRKSLFPHNKRE
;
A
#
# COMPACT_ATOMS: atom_id res chain seq x y z
N TYR A 1 2.78 -14.28 42.96
CA TYR A 1 1.95 -13.88 41.81
C TYR A 1 0.50 -14.16 42.15
N GLY A 2 -0.10 -13.24 42.88
CA GLY A 2 -1.47 -13.34 43.31
C GLY A 2 -2.45 -12.90 42.21
N ILE A 3 -3.72 -13.05 42.50
CA ILE A 3 -4.89 -12.68 41.69
C ILE A 3 -4.73 -11.28 41.07
N ARG A 4 -4.11 -10.31 41.77
CA ARG A 4 -3.82 -8.97 41.23
C ARG A 4 -2.96 -8.98 39.95
N GLY A 5 -1.89 -9.76 39.89
CA GLY A 5 -1.03 -9.82 38.70
C GLY A 5 -1.73 -10.41 37.47
N VAL A 6 -2.70 -11.31 37.67
CA VAL A 6 -3.54 -11.85 36.59
C VAL A 6 -4.55 -10.80 36.13
N ILE A 7 -5.17 -10.09 37.07
CA ILE A 7 -6.15 -9.03 36.76
C ILE A 7 -5.50 -7.90 35.95
N HIS A 8 -4.31 -7.41 36.33
CA HIS A 8 -3.61 -6.35 35.57
C HIS A 8 -3.22 -6.78 34.15
N ARG A 9 -2.84 -8.04 33.94
CA ARG A 9 -2.54 -8.55 32.60
C ARG A 9 -3.78 -8.61 31.73
N LEU A 10 -4.87 -9.12 32.27
CA LEU A 10 -6.16 -9.15 31.56
C LEU A 10 -6.63 -7.72 31.25
N ARG A 11 -6.50 -6.79 32.19
CA ARG A 11 -6.85 -5.39 32.02
C ARG A 11 -6.05 -4.76 30.89
N SER A 12 -4.72 -4.93 30.83
CA SER A 12 -3.89 -4.38 29.74
C SER A 12 -4.29 -4.91 28.36
N VAL A 13 -4.70 -6.18 28.26
CA VAL A 13 -5.21 -6.76 27.02
C VAL A 13 -6.58 -6.15 26.65
N PHE A 14 -7.49 -6.01 27.61
CA PHE A 14 -8.78 -5.36 27.36
C PHE A 14 -8.63 -3.91 26.92
N LEU A 15 -7.73 -3.15 27.55
CA LEU A 15 -7.44 -1.77 27.18
C LEU A 15 -6.83 -1.65 25.79
N LEU A 16 -5.96 -2.58 25.39
CA LEU A 16 -5.45 -2.66 24.03
C LEU A 16 -6.56 -2.95 23.02
N VAL A 17 -7.43 -3.92 23.32
CA VAL A 17 -8.58 -4.25 22.46
C VAL A 17 -9.55 -3.07 22.38
N ASP A 18 -9.79 -2.36 23.47
CA ASP A 18 -10.59 -1.15 23.47
C ASP A 18 -9.98 -0.08 22.56
N TYR A 19 -8.69 0.18 22.69
CA TYR A 19 -7.98 1.12 21.80
C TYR A 19 -8.09 0.73 20.32
N ILE A 20 -7.89 -0.54 20.00
CA ILE A 20 -8.05 -1.05 18.62
C ILE A 20 -9.45 -0.77 18.11
N ASN A 21 -10.46 -0.88 18.97
CA ASN A 21 -11.85 -0.72 18.61
C ASN A 21 -12.31 0.73 18.51
N THR A 22 -11.87 1.58 19.41
CA THR A 22 -12.43 2.92 19.63
C THR A 22 -11.46 4.05 19.31
N GLY A 23 -10.15 3.78 19.34
CA GLY A 23 -9.11 4.80 19.21
C GLY A 23 -8.89 5.62 20.49
N THR A 24 -9.45 5.20 21.63
CA THR A 24 -9.35 5.93 22.89
C THR A 24 -7.91 5.99 23.40
N GLN A 25 -7.27 7.12 23.29
CA GLN A 25 -5.84 7.30 23.67
C GLN A 25 -5.59 7.00 25.16
N GLN A 26 -6.57 7.21 26.01
CA GLN A 26 -6.48 6.87 27.42
C GLN A 26 -6.27 5.37 27.62
N SER A 27 -7.03 4.52 26.89
CA SER A 27 -6.96 3.05 27.03
C SER A 27 -5.55 2.52 26.72
N ILE A 28 -4.91 2.98 25.63
CA ILE A 28 -3.57 2.50 25.31
C ILE A 28 -2.50 3.04 26.26
N ASN A 29 -2.67 4.25 26.80
CA ASN A 29 -1.76 4.80 27.80
C ASN A 29 -1.85 4.01 29.10
N GLU A 30 -3.07 3.77 29.62
CA GLU A 30 -3.28 2.95 30.80
C GLU A 30 -2.75 1.51 30.63
N ALA A 31 -2.86 0.93 29.43
CA ALA A 31 -2.28 -0.38 29.14
C ALA A 31 -0.75 -0.38 29.28
N ILE A 32 -0.09 0.68 28.83
CA ILE A 32 1.37 0.84 28.93
C ILE A 32 1.79 1.04 30.40
N ASP A 33 1.01 1.84 31.16
CA ASP A 33 1.28 2.11 32.57
C ASP A 33 1.11 0.83 33.40
N ASP A 34 0.01 0.07 33.20
CA ASP A 34 -0.21 -1.23 33.86
C ASP A 34 0.95 -2.21 33.61
N LEU A 35 1.48 -2.25 32.37
CA LEU A 35 2.61 -3.11 32.03
C LEU A 35 3.92 -2.60 32.62
N THR A 36 4.06 -1.29 32.84
CA THR A 36 5.22 -0.70 33.51
C THR A 36 5.27 -1.13 34.96
N ASP A 37 4.16 -1.00 35.66
CA ASP A 37 4.02 -1.42 37.06
C ASP A 37 4.28 -2.95 37.23
N LEU A 38 3.73 -3.75 36.32
CA LEU A 38 3.96 -5.19 36.31
C LEU A 38 5.44 -5.55 36.04
N GLN A 39 6.13 -4.80 35.19
CA GLN A 39 7.53 -5.00 34.90
C GLN A 39 8.41 -4.67 36.14
N GLU A 40 8.09 -3.59 36.86
CA GLU A 40 8.77 -3.23 38.10
C GLU A 40 8.56 -4.30 39.18
N LEU A 41 7.33 -4.76 39.38
CA LEU A 41 7.01 -5.85 40.32
C LEU A 41 7.78 -7.15 39.98
N ALA A 42 7.89 -7.49 38.67
CA ALA A 42 8.66 -8.65 38.25
C ALA A 42 10.15 -8.49 38.51
N SER A 43 10.68 -7.25 38.41
CA SER A 43 12.08 -6.92 38.73
C SER A 43 12.37 -7.10 40.22
N ILE A 44 11.52 -6.50 41.08
CA ILE A 44 11.69 -6.58 42.55
C ILE A 44 11.66 -8.05 43.02
N ASN A 45 10.77 -8.86 42.44
CA ASN A 45 10.63 -10.27 42.81
C ASN A 45 11.61 -11.21 42.08
N GLN A 46 12.52 -10.67 41.29
CA GLN A 46 13.54 -11.42 40.53
C GLN A 46 12.95 -12.46 39.56
N TYR A 47 11.75 -12.23 39.02
CA TYR A 47 11.10 -13.10 38.05
C TYR A 47 11.52 -12.76 36.60
N SER A 48 12.71 -13.12 36.21
CA SER A 48 13.37 -12.74 34.96
C SER A 48 12.55 -13.08 33.71
N LEU A 49 11.94 -14.27 33.66
CA LEU A 49 11.12 -14.68 32.52
C LEU A 49 9.88 -13.82 32.35
N TYR A 50 9.20 -13.53 33.46
CA TYR A 50 8.01 -12.67 33.42
C TYR A 50 8.36 -11.24 33.08
N TRP A 51 9.46 -10.71 33.62
CA TRP A 51 9.98 -9.39 33.26
C TRP A 51 10.23 -9.29 31.77
N LEU A 52 10.87 -10.30 31.15
CA LEU A 52 11.14 -10.33 29.72
C LEU A 52 9.84 -10.34 28.88
N ILE A 53 8.88 -11.21 29.25
CA ILE A 53 7.59 -11.30 28.54
C ILE A 53 6.81 -9.98 28.62
N ILE A 54 6.74 -9.37 29.81
CA ILE A 54 6.04 -8.08 30.01
C ILE A 54 6.74 -6.99 29.21
N ARG A 55 8.07 -6.94 29.23
CA ARG A 55 8.87 -5.99 28.45
C ARG A 55 8.63 -6.14 26.95
N LEU A 56 8.63 -7.35 26.42
CA LEU A 56 8.36 -7.61 25.01
C LEU A 56 6.94 -7.15 24.64
N PHE A 57 5.96 -7.50 25.44
CA PHE A 57 4.56 -7.09 25.20
C PHE A 57 4.40 -5.57 25.24
N LYS A 58 5.01 -4.89 26.23
CA LYS A 58 5.04 -3.42 26.31
C LYS A 58 5.66 -2.78 25.06
N LEU A 59 6.80 -3.31 24.59
CA LEU A 59 7.45 -2.81 23.37
C LEU A 59 6.56 -2.98 22.14
N VAL A 60 5.85 -4.11 22.02
CA VAL A 60 4.89 -4.35 20.93
C VAL A 60 3.76 -3.31 20.99
N ILE A 61 3.20 -3.03 22.16
CA ILE A 61 2.12 -2.04 22.31
C ILE A 61 2.61 -0.64 21.96
N ILE A 62 3.81 -0.26 22.40
CA ILE A 62 4.39 1.05 22.08
C ILE A 62 4.61 1.19 20.57
N SER A 63 5.20 0.17 19.94
CA SER A 63 5.40 0.15 18.48
C SER A 63 4.07 0.21 17.73
N TYR A 64 3.09 -0.56 18.17
CA TYR A 64 1.74 -0.53 17.61
C TYR A 64 1.07 0.84 17.75
N LYS A 65 1.18 1.49 18.92
CA LYS A 65 0.63 2.83 19.14
C LYS A 65 1.16 3.83 18.12
N GLU A 66 2.46 3.75 17.79
CA GLU A 66 3.10 4.65 16.82
C GLU A 66 2.61 4.41 15.39
N SER A 67 2.32 3.16 15.02
CA SER A 67 1.89 2.73 13.68
C SER A 67 0.37 2.62 13.51
N ALA A 68 -0.39 2.70 14.60
CA ALA A 68 -1.83 2.51 14.61
C ALA A 68 -2.58 3.50 13.72
N LEU A 69 -3.60 3.01 13.01
CA LEU A 69 -4.49 3.86 12.20
C LEU A 69 -5.08 5.01 13.02
N TRP A 70 -5.47 4.73 14.27
CA TRP A 70 -6.02 5.73 15.22
C TRP A 70 -5.03 6.83 15.64
N ASN A 71 -3.74 6.59 15.49
CA ASN A 71 -2.72 7.60 15.79
C ASN A 71 -2.35 8.44 14.57
N ILE A 72 -2.34 7.81 13.38
CA ILE A 72 -1.80 8.45 12.17
C ILE A 72 -2.88 9.19 11.38
N LEU A 73 -4.08 8.64 11.28
CA LEU A 73 -5.09 9.18 10.39
C LEU A 73 -5.90 10.36 10.93
N PRO A 74 -6.21 10.50 12.24
CA PRO A 74 -7.05 11.61 12.75
C PRO A 74 -6.53 13.01 12.39
N PRO A 75 -5.21 13.29 12.47
CA PRO A 75 -4.68 14.60 12.05
C PRO A 75 -4.79 14.87 10.55
N LEU A 76 -4.94 13.81 9.75
CA LEU A 76 -4.92 13.86 8.30
C LEU A 76 -6.33 13.86 7.70
N LEU A 77 -7.30 13.30 8.42
CA LEU A 77 -8.69 13.15 8.02
C LEU A 77 -9.59 13.74 9.13
N PRO A 78 -9.97 15.00 9.03
CA PRO A 78 -10.71 15.69 10.10
C PRO A 78 -12.15 15.20 10.26
N ASP A 79 -12.75 14.56 9.24
CA ASP A 79 -14.09 13.99 9.34
C ASP A 79 -14.05 12.69 10.17
N SER A 80 -14.44 12.82 11.44
CA SER A 80 -14.43 11.72 12.40
C SER A 80 -15.38 10.57 12.03
N LYS A 81 -16.50 10.83 11.36
CA LYS A 81 -17.46 9.79 10.96
C LYS A 81 -16.90 8.90 9.86
N ILE A 82 -16.38 9.52 8.80
CA ILE A 82 -15.77 8.80 7.69
C ILE A 82 -14.55 8.02 8.18
N LEU A 83 -13.71 8.64 9.02
CA LEU A 83 -12.54 7.98 9.61
C LEU A 83 -12.93 6.76 10.44
N PHE A 84 -13.89 6.89 11.35
CA PHE A 84 -14.36 5.77 12.18
C PHE A 84 -14.91 4.64 11.32
N SER A 85 -15.73 4.97 10.34
CA SER A 85 -16.30 3.98 9.41
C SER A 85 -15.21 3.27 8.60
N TYR A 86 -14.24 4.01 8.09
CA TYR A 86 -13.09 3.47 7.35
C TYR A 86 -12.27 2.48 8.20
N ILE A 87 -11.85 2.87 9.40
CA ILE A 87 -11.11 1.99 10.30
C ILE A 87 -11.95 0.76 10.68
N SER A 88 -13.26 0.93 10.88
CA SER A 88 -14.17 -0.17 11.16
C SER A 88 -14.27 -1.18 10.02
N VAL A 89 -14.26 -0.72 8.76
CA VAL A 89 -14.23 -1.59 7.58
C VAL A 89 -12.93 -2.38 7.52
N LEU A 90 -11.78 -1.71 7.68
CA LEU A 90 -10.46 -2.36 7.63
C LEU A 90 -10.27 -3.44 8.70
N ARG A 91 -10.84 -3.23 9.87
CA ARG A 91 -10.81 -4.20 10.99
C ARG A 91 -11.64 -5.46 10.73
N ARG A 92 -12.69 -5.36 9.91
CA ARG A 92 -13.57 -6.49 9.58
C ARG A 92 -13.03 -7.40 8.49
N PHE A 93 -11.91 -7.06 7.87
CA PHE A 93 -11.28 -7.94 6.88
C PHE A 93 -10.85 -9.26 7.52
N LYS A 94 -10.79 -10.33 6.72
CA LYS A 94 -10.28 -11.64 7.17
C LYS A 94 -8.89 -11.51 7.82
N ASN A 95 -8.06 -10.65 7.27
CA ASN A 95 -6.80 -10.21 7.86
C ASN A 95 -6.98 -8.74 8.27
N PRO A 96 -7.31 -8.46 9.54
CA PRO A 96 -7.57 -7.11 9.99
C PRO A 96 -6.40 -6.18 9.75
N ILE A 97 -6.69 -4.97 9.28
CA ILE A 97 -5.69 -3.92 9.10
C ILE A 97 -5.93 -2.90 10.20
N ILE A 98 -5.00 -2.83 11.13
CA ILE A 98 -5.08 -1.98 12.34
C ILE A 98 -3.92 -0.99 12.44
N GLU A 99 -2.89 -1.18 11.62
CA GLU A 99 -1.68 -0.35 11.60
C GLU A 99 -1.20 -0.07 10.18
N LEU A 100 -0.33 0.91 10.04
CA LEU A 100 0.34 1.27 8.80
C LEU A 100 1.83 0.93 8.87
N TRP A 101 2.37 0.47 7.76
CA TRP A 101 3.80 0.23 7.66
C TRP A 101 4.60 1.53 7.61
N PRO A 102 5.87 1.53 8.04
CA PRO A 102 6.70 2.76 8.07
C PRO A 102 6.79 3.47 6.72
N SER A 103 6.85 2.72 5.60
CA SER A 103 6.83 3.25 4.24
C SER A 103 5.52 3.94 3.91
N GLN A 104 4.40 3.36 4.34
CA GLN A 104 3.06 3.93 4.14
C GLN A 104 2.87 5.22 4.93
N VAL A 105 3.27 5.25 6.21
CA VAL A 105 3.15 6.44 7.06
C VAL A 105 3.84 7.65 6.43
N LYS A 106 5.09 7.47 5.95
CA LYS A 106 5.82 8.54 5.28
C LYS A 106 5.13 8.99 3.99
N ALA A 107 4.68 8.02 3.18
CA ALA A 107 4.04 8.29 1.90
C ALA A 107 2.68 8.99 2.06
N ILE A 108 1.87 8.56 3.04
CA ILE A 108 0.57 9.16 3.31
C ILE A 108 0.71 10.61 3.77
N ARG A 109 1.66 10.89 4.68
CA ARG A 109 1.90 12.26 5.14
C ARG A 109 2.23 13.20 3.98
N LEU A 110 3.11 12.80 3.06
CA LEU A 110 3.40 13.59 1.87
C LEU A 110 2.18 13.68 0.95
N ALA A 111 1.56 12.54 0.66
CA ALA A 111 0.42 12.49 -0.25
C ALA A 111 -0.74 13.36 0.22
N ILE A 112 -0.90 13.59 1.50
CA ILE A 112 -1.97 14.42 2.07
C ILE A 112 -1.55 15.89 2.20
N ALA A 113 -0.28 16.18 2.47
CA ALA A 113 0.20 17.51 2.78
C ALA A 113 0.21 18.46 1.56
N ASP A 114 0.49 17.96 0.35
CA ASP A 114 0.55 18.80 -0.85
C ASP A 114 -0.69 18.61 -1.71
N ASP A 115 -1.39 19.71 -1.96
CA ASP A 115 -2.61 19.73 -2.78
C ASP A 115 -2.34 19.65 -4.30
N ARG A 116 -1.10 19.90 -4.74
CA ARG A 116 -0.72 19.84 -6.17
C ARG A 116 -0.50 18.40 -6.61
N GLY A 117 0.14 17.60 -5.77
CA GLY A 117 0.41 16.19 -6.06
C GLY A 117 1.78 15.72 -5.61
N CYS A 118 2.05 14.42 -5.80
CA CYS A 118 3.30 13.80 -5.40
C CYS A 118 3.60 12.52 -6.17
N VAL A 119 4.84 12.07 -6.07
CA VAL A 119 5.30 10.77 -6.57
C VAL A 119 5.55 9.82 -5.41
N ILE A 120 4.92 8.67 -5.46
CA ILE A 120 5.06 7.59 -4.47
C ILE A 120 5.87 6.45 -5.11
N ASN A 121 7.17 6.46 -4.87
CA ASN A 121 8.09 5.44 -5.36
C ASN A 121 8.39 4.42 -4.25
N LEU A 122 7.49 3.47 -4.08
CA LEU A 122 7.61 2.39 -3.11
C LEU A 122 7.77 1.05 -3.82
N LYS A 123 8.62 0.18 -3.30
CA LYS A 123 8.84 -1.18 -3.83
C LYS A 123 7.53 -1.96 -3.94
N THR A 124 7.50 -2.94 -4.82
CA THR A 124 6.38 -3.89 -4.91
C THR A 124 6.11 -4.48 -3.52
N SER A 125 4.86 -4.66 -3.18
CA SER A 125 4.40 -5.14 -1.86
C SER A 125 4.64 -4.20 -0.67
N ALA A 126 5.17 -2.98 -0.86
CA ALA A 126 5.30 -1.99 0.22
C ALA A 126 4.00 -1.20 0.51
N GLY A 127 2.89 -1.59 -0.12
CA GLY A 127 1.55 -1.09 0.18
C GLY A 127 1.18 0.24 -0.49
N LYS A 128 1.61 0.47 -1.74
CA LYS A 128 1.21 1.63 -2.57
C LYS A 128 -0.30 1.83 -2.63
N THR A 129 -1.05 0.75 -2.81
CA THR A 129 -2.51 0.78 -2.89
C THR A 129 -3.16 1.39 -1.64
N ARG A 130 -2.59 1.13 -0.44
CA ARG A 130 -3.07 1.74 0.80
C ARG A 130 -2.86 3.25 0.84
N VAL A 131 -1.74 3.74 0.28
CA VAL A 131 -1.47 5.18 0.17
C VAL A 131 -2.48 5.83 -0.77
N ALA A 132 -2.75 5.22 -1.93
CA ALA A 132 -3.77 5.68 -2.85
C ALA A 132 -5.16 5.70 -2.20
N GLU A 133 -5.54 4.64 -1.50
CA GLU A 133 -6.82 4.49 -0.81
C GLU A 133 -7.06 5.61 0.22
N ILE A 134 -6.07 5.91 1.06
CA ILE A 134 -6.20 6.98 2.05
C ILE A 134 -6.24 8.36 1.37
N SER A 135 -5.52 8.54 0.28
CA SER A 135 -5.59 9.78 -0.52
C SER A 135 -6.95 9.96 -1.21
N ILE A 136 -7.55 8.87 -1.69
CA ILE A 136 -8.91 8.84 -2.23
C ILE A 136 -9.91 9.22 -1.13
N LEU A 137 -9.80 8.60 0.04
CA LEU A 137 -10.67 8.90 1.18
C LEU A 137 -10.60 10.38 1.57
N GLN A 138 -9.40 10.95 1.62
CA GLN A 138 -9.22 12.40 1.87
C GLN A 138 -9.91 13.25 0.79
N ALA A 139 -9.72 12.91 -0.49
CA ALA A 139 -10.29 13.69 -1.57
C ALA A 139 -11.82 13.64 -1.57
N LEU A 140 -12.42 12.46 -1.33
CA LEU A 140 -13.87 12.30 -1.20
C LEU A 140 -14.43 13.03 0.02
N SER A 141 -13.74 13.00 1.15
CA SER A 141 -14.13 13.74 2.36
C SER A 141 -14.08 15.26 2.14
N ARG A 142 -13.05 15.75 1.43
CA ARG A 142 -12.85 17.18 1.19
C ARG A 142 -13.74 17.75 0.08
N TYR A 143 -14.04 16.92 -0.92
CA TYR A 143 -14.80 17.30 -2.12
C TYR A 143 -15.91 16.28 -2.43
N PRO A 144 -16.97 16.20 -1.61
CA PRO A 144 -18.00 15.15 -1.72
C PRO A 144 -18.81 15.18 -3.03
N GLN A 145 -18.75 16.27 -3.79
CA GLN A 145 -19.42 16.39 -5.09
C GLN A 145 -18.49 16.12 -6.28
N LYS A 146 -17.21 15.81 -6.01
CA LYS A 146 -16.24 15.52 -7.05
C LYS A 146 -15.87 14.04 -7.07
N LYS A 147 -15.38 13.61 -8.22
CA LYS A 147 -15.02 12.24 -8.52
C LYS A 147 -13.52 12.02 -8.45
N ILE A 148 -13.13 10.77 -8.37
CA ILE A 148 -11.74 10.30 -8.41
C ILE A 148 -11.53 9.54 -9.71
N LEU A 149 -10.43 9.80 -10.40
CA LEU A 149 -10.03 9.01 -11.56
C LEU A 149 -8.77 8.20 -11.23
N TYR A 150 -8.91 6.88 -11.22
CA TYR A 150 -7.79 5.94 -11.03
C TYR A 150 -7.40 5.34 -12.39
N LEU A 151 -6.17 5.58 -12.81
CA LEU A 151 -5.62 5.09 -14.07
C LEU A 151 -4.75 3.86 -13.81
N ALA A 152 -5.25 2.70 -14.21
CA ALA A 152 -4.50 1.46 -14.20
C ALA A 152 -4.03 1.12 -15.63
N PRO A 153 -2.75 0.76 -15.82
CA PRO A 153 -2.19 0.59 -17.17
C PRO A 153 -2.74 -0.62 -17.93
N PHE A 154 -3.28 -1.60 -17.21
CA PHE A 154 -3.81 -2.85 -17.78
C PHE A 154 -5.19 -3.17 -17.22
N ARG A 155 -6.02 -3.82 -18.04
CA ARG A 155 -7.39 -4.23 -17.64
C ARG A 155 -7.40 -5.17 -16.45
N SER A 156 -6.46 -6.10 -16.37
CA SER A 156 -6.33 -7.02 -15.23
C SER A 156 -6.05 -6.29 -13.92
N LEU A 157 -5.16 -5.30 -13.96
CA LEU A 157 -4.86 -4.47 -12.80
C LEU A 157 -6.05 -3.58 -12.42
N ALA A 158 -6.73 -3.00 -13.42
CA ALA A 158 -7.93 -2.21 -13.17
C ALA A 158 -9.03 -3.01 -12.46
N PHE A 159 -9.23 -4.27 -12.84
CA PHE A 159 -10.16 -5.17 -12.17
C PHE A 159 -9.74 -5.51 -10.73
N GLU A 160 -8.45 -5.74 -10.49
CA GLU A 160 -7.92 -5.98 -9.14
C GLU A 160 -8.10 -4.76 -8.24
N VAL A 161 -7.79 -3.57 -8.77
CA VAL A 161 -7.98 -2.28 -8.07
C VAL A 161 -9.47 -2.05 -7.77
N GLU A 162 -10.37 -2.25 -8.74
CA GLU A 162 -11.81 -2.15 -8.53
C GLU A 162 -12.25 -3.00 -7.34
N ARG A 163 -11.92 -4.28 -7.37
CA ARG A 163 -12.30 -5.21 -6.31
C ARG A 163 -11.76 -4.77 -4.94
N THR A 164 -10.52 -4.27 -4.90
CA THR A 164 -9.89 -3.81 -3.66
C THR A 164 -10.57 -2.55 -3.13
N LEU A 165 -10.82 -1.57 -3.98
CA LEU A 165 -11.45 -0.32 -3.59
C LEU A 165 -12.93 -0.52 -3.25
N GLU A 166 -13.66 -1.37 -3.97
CA GLU A 166 -15.06 -1.70 -3.67
C GLU A 166 -15.22 -2.33 -2.28
N GLN A 167 -14.30 -3.22 -1.87
CA GLN A 167 -14.32 -3.81 -0.54
C GLN A 167 -14.17 -2.78 0.58
N VAL A 168 -13.52 -1.65 0.30
CA VAL A 168 -13.27 -0.58 1.28
C VAL A 168 -14.34 0.50 1.18
N PHE A 169 -14.61 1.01 -0.02
CA PHE A 169 -15.44 2.18 -0.24
C PHE A 169 -16.92 1.86 -0.39
N GLY A 170 -17.28 0.68 -0.89
CA GLY A 170 -18.69 0.24 -0.96
C GLY A 170 -19.39 0.26 0.39
N PRO A 171 -18.82 -0.34 1.47
CA PRO A 171 -19.40 -0.26 2.82
C PRO A 171 -19.46 1.16 3.40
N LEU A 172 -18.69 2.11 2.87
CA LEU A 172 -18.73 3.53 3.25
C LEU A 172 -19.81 4.32 2.49
N GLY A 173 -20.47 3.69 1.53
CA GLY A 173 -21.51 4.31 0.70
C GLY A 173 -20.99 5.01 -0.55
N PHE A 174 -19.73 4.83 -0.94
CA PHE A 174 -19.18 5.38 -2.17
C PHE A 174 -19.28 4.38 -3.32
N GLY A 175 -19.71 4.86 -4.48
CA GLY A 175 -19.77 4.08 -5.71
C GLY A 175 -18.39 3.90 -6.34
N VAL A 176 -18.01 2.67 -6.64
CA VAL A 176 -16.77 2.33 -7.35
C VAL A 176 -17.13 1.68 -8.69
N THR A 177 -16.56 2.13 -9.79
CA THR A 177 -16.78 1.53 -11.10
C THR A 177 -15.50 1.36 -11.89
N HIS A 178 -15.42 0.26 -12.60
CA HIS A 178 -14.39 0.03 -13.61
C HIS A 178 -15.00 0.10 -15.01
N LEU A 179 -14.45 0.96 -15.84
CA LEU A 179 -14.91 1.11 -17.21
C LEU A 179 -14.21 0.11 -18.12
N TYR A 180 -14.96 -0.88 -18.54
CA TYR A 180 -14.52 -1.96 -19.42
C TYR A 180 -14.45 -1.53 -20.89
N GLY A 181 -13.72 -2.33 -21.69
CA GLY A 181 -13.73 -2.20 -23.15
C GLY A 181 -12.59 -1.38 -23.73
N GLY A 182 -12.72 -1.09 -25.02
CA GLY A 182 -11.75 -0.31 -25.79
C GLY A 182 -11.98 1.20 -25.72
N ALA A 183 -11.48 1.91 -26.75
CA ALA A 183 -11.59 3.37 -26.84
C ALA A 183 -13.02 3.89 -27.14
N ILE A 184 -14.01 3.02 -27.31
CA ILE A 184 -15.39 3.40 -27.57
C ILE A 184 -16.10 3.64 -26.23
N THR A 185 -16.79 4.76 -26.12
CA THR A 185 -17.65 5.10 -24.97
C THR A 185 -19.08 4.70 -25.27
N SER A 186 -19.76 4.06 -24.34
CA SER A 186 -21.16 3.65 -24.45
C SER A 186 -22.03 4.44 -23.51
N GLY A 187 -23.36 4.42 -23.75
CA GLY A 187 -24.33 5.04 -22.83
C GLY A 187 -24.28 4.40 -21.42
N LEU A 188 -23.96 3.11 -21.32
CA LEU A 188 -23.77 2.44 -20.04
C LEU A 188 -22.54 2.96 -19.29
N ASP A 189 -21.46 3.34 -20.00
CA ASP A 189 -20.30 3.94 -19.37
C ASP A 189 -20.66 5.27 -18.69
N LEU A 190 -21.46 6.10 -19.36
CA LEU A 190 -21.89 7.39 -18.82
C LEU A 190 -22.79 7.23 -17.59
N SER A 191 -23.76 6.34 -17.66
CA SER A 191 -24.63 6.01 -16.53
C SER A 191 -23.83 5.50 -15.33
N ASN A 192 -22.81 4.65 -15.55
CA ASN A 192 -21.92 4.17 -14.51
C ASN A 192 -21.07 5.31 -13.92
N ILE A 193 -20.58 6.22 -14.75
CA ILE A 193 -19.82 7.40 -14.30
C ILE A 193 -20.67 8.31 -13.43
N GLU A 194 -21.91 8.61 -13.85
CA GLU A 194 -22.81 9.48 -13.09
C GLU A 194 -23.05 8.97 -11.67
N ASN A 195 -23.23 7.64 -11.53
CA ASN A 195 -23.55 6.98 -10.26
C ASN A 195 -22.31 6.57 -9.43
N SER A 196 -21.11 6.93 -9.85
CA SER A 196 -19.88 6.52 -9.16
C SER A 196 -19.06 7.70 -8.67
N ASP A 197 -18.43 7.51 -7.52
CA ASP A 197 -17.51 8.48 -6.93
C ASP A 197 -16.06 8.17 -7.34
N ILE A 198 -15.75 6.89 -7.56
CA ILE A 198 -14.42 6.42 -7.96
C ILE A 198 -14.52 5.70 -9.29
N ILE A 199 -13.82 6.23 -10.29
CA ILE A 199 -13.79 5.71 -11.65
C ILE A 199 -12.42 5.10 -11.90
N ILE A 200 -12.39 3.81 -12.19
CA ILE A 200 -11.16 3.08 -12.52
C ILE A 200 -11.16 2.80 -14.03
N THR A 201 -10.06 3.10 -14.69
CA THR A 201 -9.99 2.94 -16.16
C THR A 201 -8.57 2.81 -16.66
N THR A 202 -8.40 2.37 -17.90
CA THR A 202 -7.09 2.44 -18.57
C THR A 202 -6.86 3.82 -19.22
N PRO A 203 -5.60 4.22 -19.47
CA PRO A 203 -5.31 5.49 -20.15
C PRO A 203 -6.02 5.63 -21.51
N GLU A 204 -6.14 4.54 -22.27
CA GLU A 204 -6.80 4.55 -23.57
C GLU A 204 -8.31 4.84 -23.45
N LYS A 205 -8.97 4.22 -22.47
CA LYS A 205 -10.40 4.44 -22.23
C LYS A 205 -10.65 5.84 -21.67
N ALA A 206 -9.81 6.33 -20.75
CA ALA A 206 -9.90 7.68 -20.19
C ALA A 206 -9.78 8.76 -21.29
N LYS A 207 -8.86 8.57 -22.26
CA LYS A 207 -8.76 9.45 -23.44
C LYS A 207 -10.05 9.53 -24.22
N ALA A 208 -10.69 8.38 -24.45
CA ALA A 208 -11.97 8.32 -25.17
C ALA A 208 -13.09 9.05 -24.40
N LEU A 209 -13.15 8.83 -23.09
CA LEU A 209 -14.12 9.49 -22.21
C LEU A 209 -14.00 11.01 -22.25
N PHE A 210 -12.79 11.55 -22.09
CA PHE A 210 -12.57 13.02 -22.10
C PHE A 210 -12.78 13.68 -23.47
N ARG A 211 -12.76 12.90 -24.55
CA ARG A 211 -13.17 13.38 -25.89
C ARG A 211 -14.69 13.40 -26.06
N TYR A 212 -15.34 12.41 -25.44
CA TYR A 212 -16.80 12.29 -25.53
C TYR A 212 -17.50 13.25 -24.58
N ASP A 213 -17.06 13.29 -23.32
CA ASP A 213 -17.55 14.18 -22.27
C ASP A 213 -16.45 15.16 -21.84
N GLY A 214 -16.50 16.36 -22.42
CA GLY A 214 -15.53 17.41 -22.10
C GLY A 214 -15.70 18.00 -20.69
N GLU A 215 -16.87 17.80 -20.04
CA GLU A 215 -17.15 18.33 -18.71
C GLU A 215 -16.69 17.40 -17.60
N LEU A 216 -16.58 16.10 -17.85
CA LEU A 216 -16.13 15.10 -16.87
C LEU A 216 -14.83 15.51 -16.17
N LYS A 217 -13.86 16.08 -16.91
CA LYS A 217 -12.58 16.55 -16.35
C LYS A 217 -12.73 17.60 -15.25
N GLN A 218 -13.83 18.38 -15.25
CA GLN A 218 -14.10 19.42 -14.25
C GLN A 218 -14.63 18.83 -12.93
N THR A 219 -15.17 17.62 -13.00
CA THR A 219 -15.71 16.92 -11.85
C THR A 219 -14.64 16.13 -11.06
N ILE A 220 -13.45 15.98 -11.62
CA ILE A 220 -12.38 15.19 -10.96
C ILE A 220 -11.62 16.06 -9.96
N SER A 221 -11.44 15.55 -8.73
CA SER A 221 -10.63 16.17 -7.67
C SER A 221 -9.27 15.50 -7.46
N LEU A 222 -9.15 14.23 -7.84
CA LEU A 222 -7.91 13.47 -7.69
C LEU A 222 -7.71 12.53 -8.90
N TYR A 223 -6.53 12.61 -9.47
CA TYR A 223 -6.00 11.66 -10.44
C TYR A 223 -4.97 10.75 -9.78
N VAL A 224 -5.21 9.45 -9.79
CA VAL A 224 -4.22 8.45 -9.36
C VAL A 224 -3.69 7.75 -10.60
N MET A 225 -2.41 7.88 -10.87
CA MET A 225 -1.73 7.25 -11.99
C MET A 225 -0.90 6.08 -11.47
N ASP A 226 -1.35 4.87 -11.71
CA ASP A 226 -0.65 3.67 -11.24
C ASP A 226 0.38 3.19 -12.26
N GLU A 227 1.42 2.52 -11.74
CA GLU A 227 2.57 2.04 -12.50
C GLU A 227 3.21 3.12 -13.38
N GLY A 228 3.50 4.27 -12.77
CA GLY A 228 4.05 5.46 -13.42
C GLY A 228 5.39 5.26 -14.17
N HIS A 229 6.03 4.09 -14.04
CA HIS A 229 7.20 3.73 -14.85
C HIS A 229 6.85 3.38 -16.30
N LEU A 230 5.56 3.24 -16.64
CA LEU A 230 5.10 3.01 -18.01
C LEU A 230 5.03 4.30 -18.83
N ILE A 231 6.05 5.13 -18.69
CA ILE A 231 6.35 6.34 -19.46
C ILE A 231 7.71 6.12 -20.11
N GLY A 232 7.88 6.39 -21.41
CA GLY A 232 9.16 6.17 -22.08
C GLY A 232 9.10 6.29 -23.60
N SER A 233 10.17 5.86 -24.28
CA SER A 233 10.37 6.05 -25.71
C SER A 233 9.58 5.12 -26.64
N GLU A 234 8.96 4.09 -26.11
CA GLU A 234 8.13 3.20 -26.93
C GLU A 234 6.82 3.90 -27.38
N PRO A 235 6.30 3.61 -28.59
CA PRO A 235 5.12 4.32 -29.14
C PRO A 235 3.89 4.31 -28.23
N ARG A 236 3.68 3.25 -27.46
CA ARG A 236 2.58 3.15 -26.48
C ARG A 236 2.86 4.06 -25.29
N LEU A 237 4.08 4.05 -24.78
CA LEU A 237 4.51 4.81 -23.61
C LEU A 237 4.52 6.31 -23.90
N ILE A 238 4.95 6.73 -25.10
CA ILE A 238 4.83 8.13 -25.57
C ILE A 238 3.39 8.59 -25.56
N LYS A 239 2.45 7.76 -26.04
CA LYS A 239 1.02 8.09 -26.02
C LYS A 239 0.49 8.25 -24.58
N ASN A 240 0.98 7.48 -23.64
CA ASN A 240 0.64 7.63 -22.22
C ASN A 240 1.23 8.93 -21.65
N GLU A 241 2.47 9.22 -21.93
CA GLU A 241 3.15 10.46 -21.50
C GLU A 241 2.40 11.71 -21.98
N LEU A 242 2.07 11.78 -23.26
CA LEU A 242 1.27 12.87 -23.81
C LEU A 242 -0.09 12.99 -23.11
N PHE A 243 -0.73 11.88 -22.80
CA PHE A 243 -2.00 11.90 -22.08
C PHE A 243 -1.84 12.36 -20.63
N TYR A 244 -0.83 11.89 -19.94
CA TYR A 244 -0.53 12.33 -18.57
C TYR A 244 -0.18 13.82 -18.52
N THR A 245 0.47 14.35 -19.55
CA THR A 245 0.68 15.79 -19.70
C THR A 245 -0.64 16.56 -19.83
N GLN A 246 -1.61 16.03 -20.60
CA GLN A 246 -2.94 16.60 -20.67
C GLN A 246 -3.68 16.53 -19.34
N LEU A 247 -3.58 15.40 -18.61
CA LEU A 247 -4.20 15.25 -17.29
C LEU A 247 -3.62 16.25 -16.29
N LYS A 248 -2.28 16.44 -16.29
CA LYS A 248 -1.64 17.47 -15.46
C LYS A 248 -2.22 18.85 -15.74
N LYS A 249 -2.39 19.20 -17.02
CA LYS A 249 -3.02 20.47 -17.41
C LYS A 249 -4.44 20.58 -16.85
N TYR A 250 -5.27 19.56 -17.02
CA TYR A 250 -6.64 19.53 -16.48
C TYR A 250 -6.66 19.61 -14.96
N ALA A 251 -5.74 18.92 -14.29
CA ALA A 251 -5.61 18.98 -12.84
C ALA A 251 -5.31 20.40 -12.37
N LYS A 252 -4.37 21.10 -13.03
CA LYS A 252 -4.02 22.48 -12.72
C LYS A 252 -5.19 23.45 -12.95
N GLU A 253 -5.91 23.30 -14.05
CA GLU A 253 -7.09 24.13 -14.40
C GLU A 253 -8.25 23.94 -13.41
N ASN A 254 -8.42 22.76 -12.83
CA ASN A 254 -9.56 22.43 -11.96
C ASN A 254 -9.18 22.29 -10.47
N ASN A 255 -7.96 22.67 -10.09
CA ASN A 255 -7.43 22.49 -8.72
C ASN A 255 -7.56 21.03 -8.24
N ALA A 256 -7.33 20.10 -9.14
CA ALA A 256 -7.30 18.68 -8.83
C ALA A 256 -5.87 18.21 -8.54
N LYS A 257 -5.75 17.21 -7.67
CA LYS A 257 -4.50 16.63 -7.26
C LYS A 257 -4.06 15.50 -8.20
N VAL A 258 -2.74 15.31 -8.35
CA VAL A 258 -2.18 14.20 -9.12
C VAL A 258 -1.26 13.37 -8.24
N ILE A 259 -1.50 12.07 -8.14
CA ILE A 259 -0.62 11.13 -7.45
C ILE A 259 -0.11 10.09 -8.44
N LEU A 260 1.21 9.97 -8.54
CA LEU A 260 1.88 8.96 -9.36
C LEU A 260 2.41 7.85 -8.46
N LEU A 261 1.95 6.63 -8.69
CA LEU A 261 2.40 5.44 -7.96
C LEU A 261 3.34 4.62 -8.84
N SER A 262 4.47 4.18 -8.30
CA SER A 262 5.35 3.25 -9.00
C SER A 262 6.24 2.46 -8.05
N ALA A 263 6.74 1.33 -8.54
CA ALA A 263 7.70 0.50 -7.80
C ALA A 263 9.16 0.88 -8.11
N VAL A 264 9.42 1.37 -9.32
CA VAL A 264 10.77 1.67 -9.81
C VAL A 264 10.72 2.91 -10.69
N LEU A 265 11.26 4.02 -10.19
CA LEU A 265 11.40 5.27 -10.94
C LEU A 265 12.80 5.84 -10.70
N PRO A 266 13.73 5.65 -11.65
CA PRO A 266 15.07 6.25 -11.54
C PRO A 266 15.00 7.77 -11.47
N ASN A 267 14.13 8.38 -12.25
CA ASN A 267 13.92 9.82 -12.40
C ASN A 267 12.73 10.38 -11.57
N ALA A 268 12.45 9.80 -10.39
CA ALA A 268 11.27 10.18 -9.61
C ALA A 268 11.26 11.66 -9.18
N ASN A 269 12.42 12.31 -8.98
CA ASN A 269 12.49 13.74 -8.66
C ASN A 269 12.07 14.62 -9.85
N GLU A 270 12.48 14.27 -11.07
CA GLU A 270 12.05 14.98 -12.28
C GLU A 270 10.53 14.86 -12.48
N LEU A 271 9.97 13.67 -12.22
CA LEU A 271 8.52 13.47 -12.27
C LEU A 271 7.79 14.21 -11.15
N ALA A 272 8.38 14.33 -9.95
CA ALA A 272 7.80 15.14 -8.88
C ALA A 272 7.80 16.62 -9.25
N LEU A 273 8.90 17.14 -9.77
CA LEU A 273 8.98 18.48 -10.30
C LEU A 273 7.95 18.72 -11.42
N TRP A 274 7.82 17.74 -12.33
CA TRP A 274 6.84 17.82 -13.41
C TRP A 274 5.39 17.81 -12.87
N ILE A 275 5.04 17.01 -11.84
CA ILE A 275 3.66 16.93 -11.30
C ILE A 275 3.32 18.14 -10.44
N SER A 276 4.19 18.52 -9.49
CA SER A 276 3.87 19.41 -8.39
C SER A 276 4.66 20.74 -8.39
N ASP A 277 5.50 20.95 -9.40
CA ASP A 277 6.46 22.06 -9.46
C ASP A 277 7.45 22.07 -8.25
N ASP A 278 7.70 20.87 -7.63
CA ASP A 278 8.63 20.67 -6.54
C ASP A 278 9.28 19.27 -6.64
N GLU A 279 10.61 19.22 -6.82
CA GLU A 279 11.37 17.98 -6.95
C GLU A 279 11.40 17.14 -5.67
N ASN A 280 11.09 17.74 -4.51
CA ASN A 280 11.07 17.09 -3.22
C ASN A 280 9.73 16.40 -2.92
N ASN A 281 8.70 16.62 -3.73
CA ASN A 281 7.40 15.95 -3.60
C ASN A 281 7.45 14.49 -4.07
N VAL A 282 8.45 13.77 -3.57
CA VAL A 282 8.68 12.35 -3.85
C VAL A 282 8.98 11.59 -2.56
N ILE A 283 8.31 10.45 -2.37
CA ILE A 283 8.68 9.49 -1.33
C ILE A 283 9.36 8.29 -1.96
N ARG A 284 10.54 8.00 -1.42
CA ARG A 284 11.27 6.75 -1.66
C ARG A 284 11.43 6.01 -0.34
N SER A 285 11.23 4.72 -0.35
CA SER A 285 11.48 3.87 0.81
C SER A 285 12.03 2.53 0.37
N ASP A 286 13.12 2.14 1.02
CA ASP A 286 13.69 0.81 0.88
C ASP A 286 13.06 -0.21 1.81
N TRP A 287 12.15 0.25 2.67
CA TRP A 287 11.44 -0.63 3.60
C TRP A 287 10.60 -1.68 2.86
N LYS A 288 10.69 -2.91 3.32
CA LYS A 288 9.91 -4.04 2.82
C LYS A 288 9.32 -4.82 4.00
N PRO A 289 8.10 -5.36 3.87
CA PRO A 289 7.49 -6.18 4.92
C PRO A 289 8.18 -7.53 5.12
N SER A 290 9.00 -7.96 4.16
CA SER A 290 9.73 -9.21 4.21
C SER A 290 11.20 -8.99 3.85
N LEU A 291 12.07 -9.78 4.50
CA LEU A 291 13.49 -9.83 4.12
C LEU A 291 13.61 -10.49 2.75
N GLU A 292 14.22 -9.77 1.82
CA GLU A 292 14.56 -10.29 0.51
C GLU A 292 16.02 -10.72 0.51
N ARG A 293 16.24 -12.00 0.23
CA ARG A 293 17.57 -12.55 0.05
C ARG A 293 17.73 -13.04 -1.38
N LEU A 294 18.71 -12.50 -2.07
CA LEU A 294 19.06 -12.93 -3.42
C LEU A 294 20.16 -13.98 -3.32
N GLY A 295 19.91 -15.13 -3.90
CA GLY A 295 20.87 -16.22 -3.99
C GLY A 295 20.96 -16.77 -5.40
N ILE A 296 22.13 -17.27 -5.75
CA ILE A 296 22.42 -17.95 -7.01
C ILE A 296 22.53 -19.45 -6.74
N LEU A 297 21.76 -20.23 -7.47
CA LEU A 297 21.86 -21.69 -7.42
C LEU A 297 22.87 -22.16 -8.46
N HIS A 298 23.96 -22.77 -7.98
CA HIS A 298 24.98 -23.39 -8.83
C HIS A 298 24.83 -24.90 -8.81
N TRP A 299 24.69 -25.50 -9.99
CA TRP A 299 24.72 -26.94 -10.15
C TRP A 299 26.18 -27.42 -10.33
N THR A 300 26.68 -28.27 -9.44
CA THR A 300 28.06 -28.76 -9.47
C THR A 300 28.23 -30.06 -10.27
N GLY A 301 27.15 -30.63 -10.78
CA GLY A 301 27.11 -31.95 -11.40
C GLY A 301 26.57 -33.04 -10.46
N GLU A 302 26.69 -32.88 -9.16
CA GLU A 302 26.24 -33.82 -8.13
C GLU A 302 25.22 -33.22 -7.16
N PHE A 303 25.39 -31.93 -6.81
CA PHE A 303 24.53 -31.23 -5.87
C PHE A 303 24.36 -29.74 -6.24
N VAL A 304 23.36 -29.10 -5.63
CA VAL A 304 23.08 -27.69 -5.82
C VAL A 304 23.67 -26.90 -4.65
N ASN A 305 24.52 -25.92 -4.96
CA ASN A 305 25.00 -24.93 -4.01
C ASN A 305 24.17 -23.66 -4.12
N LEU A 306 23.76 -23.10 -2.97
CA LEU A 306 23.14 -21.78 -2.90
C LEU A 306 24.18 -20.78 -2.40
N GLU A 307 24.53 -19.86 -3.27
CA GLU A 307 25.39 -18.71 -2.95
C GLU A 307 24.55 -17.48 -2.73
N TRP A 308 24.63 -16.90 -1.54
CA TRP A 308 23.94 -15.65 -1.23
C TRP A 308 24.74 -14.44 -1.74
N LYS A 309 24.05 -13.46 -2.34
CA LYS A 309 24.68 -12.23 -2.84
C LYS A 309 25.27 -11.34 -1.73
N SER A 310 24.77 -11.46 -0.49
CA SER A 310 25.43 -10.91 0.70
C SER A 310 26.52 -11.89 1.12
N LYS A 311 27.72 -11.41 1.45
CA LYS A 311 28.94 -12.16 1.83
C LYS A 311 28.78 -13.19 2.97
N GLU A 312 27.62 -13.73 3.18
CA GLU A 312 27.31 -14.80 4.11
C GLU A 312 27.74 -16.13 3.53
N LYS A 313 28.16 -17.02 4.42
CA LYS A 313 28.71 -18.35 4.11
C LYS A 313 27.87 -19.09 3.07
N LEU A 314 28.55 -19.71 2.11
CA LEU A 314 27.96 -20.70 1.19
C LEU A 314 27.10 -21.69 1.98
N PHE A 315 25.82 -21.73 1.67
CA PHE A 315 24.90 -22.69 2.25
C PHE A 315 24.68 -23.80 1.23
N ASN A 316 25.26 -24.96 1.49
CA ASN A 316 24.99 -26.16 0.71
C ASN A 316 23.58 -26.62 1.06
N LEU A 317 22.64 -26.33 0.19
CA LEU A 317 21.37 -27.04 0.22
C LEU A 317 21.69 -28.51 -0.08
N ARG A 318 21.70 -29.33 0.95
CA ARG A 318 21.79 -30.81 0.80
C ARG A 318 20.50 -31.39 0.19
N PHE A 319 19.84 -30.67 -0.67
CA PHE A 319 18.85 -31.22 -1.57
C PHE A 319 19.61 -31.92 -2.68
N ILE A 320 19.98 -33.16 -2.41
CA ILE A 320 20.34 -34.08 -3.46
C ILE A 320 19.12 -34.17 -4.34
N VAL A 321 19.20 -33.61 -5.55
CA VAL A 321 18.18 -33.88 -6.56
C VAL A 321 18.31 -35.37 -6.86
N PRO A 322 17.35 -36.23 -6.46
CA PRO A 322 17.47 -37.66 -6.73
C PRO A 322 17.72 -37.87 -8.20
N GLN A 323 18.59 -38.82 -8.58
CA GLN A 323 18.91 -39.11 -9.98
C GLN A 323 17.66 -39.28 -10.86
N LYS A 324 16.55 -39.77 -10.28
CA LYS A 324 15.25 -39.88 -10.96
C LYS A 324 14.67 -38.49 -11.34
N LEU A 325 14.84 -37.49 -10.48
CA LEU A 325 14.35 -36.14 -10.75
C LEU A 325 15.25 -35.45 -11.77
N GLU A 326 16.55 -35.65 -11.70
CA GLU A 326 17.52 -35.15 -12.68
C GLU A 326 17.22 -35.68 -14.11
N LYS A 327 16.95 -36.99 -14.26
CA LYS A 327 16.52 -37.55 -15.55
C LYS A 327 15.20 -36.96 -16.04
N HIS A 328 14.27 -36.68 -15.15
CA HIS A 328 12.99 -36.08 -15.49
C HIS A 328 13.13 -34.61 -15.91
N LEU A 329 13.95 -33.86 -15.22
CA LEU A 329 14.24 -32.45 -15.51
C LEU A 329 15.03 -32.31 -16.82
N LYS A 330 16.03 -33.17 -17.07
CA LYS A 330 16.76 -33.22 -18.34
C LYS A 330 15.82 -33.55 -19.52
N ARG A 331 14.86 -34.46 -19.35
CA ARG A 331 13.85 -34.78 -20.38
C ARG A 331 12.91 -33.62 -20.70
N LYS A 332 12.66 -32.72 -19.75
CA LYS A 332 11.77 -31.54 -19.94
C LYS A 332 12.51 -30.30 -20.41
N SER A 333 13.81 -30.39 -20.78
CA SER A 333 14.67 -29.26 -21.22
C SER A 333 14.64 -28.05 -20.30
N LEU A 334 14.41 -28.26 -18.99
CA LEU A 334 14.40 -27.21 -17.99
C LEU A 334 15.80 -26.66 -17.65
N PHE A 335 16.86 -27.40 -18.07
CA PHE A 335 18.25 -26.95 -17.97
C PHE A 335 18.91 -26.96 -19.34
N PRO A 336 19.59 -25.89 -19.76
CA PRO A 336 20.35 -25.91 -20.99
C PRO A 336 21.46 -26.97 -20.90
N HIS A 337 21.57 -27.82 -21.89
CA HIS A 337 22.73 -28.70 -22.03
C HIS A 337 23.96 -27.82 -22.15
N ASN A 338 24.86 -27.81 -21.15
CA ASN A 338 26.21 -27.34 -21.37
C ASN A 338 26.81 -28.23 -22.47
N LYS A 339 26.93 -27.69 -23.68
CA LYS A 339 27.84 -28.20 -24.65
C LYS A 339 29.23 -28.05 -24.05
N ARG A 340 29.87 -29.15 -23.73
CA ARG A 340 31.30 -29.18 -23.47
C ARG A 340 31.97 -28.77 -24.78
N GLU A 341 32.67 -27.70 -24.80
CA GLU A 341 33.90 -27.47 -25.52
C GLU A 341 35.02 -27.33 -24.50
#